data_7ef133b6547d7f4035b9a07c4289b8cc
#
_entry.id   7ef133b6547d7f4035b9a07c4289b8cc
#
_cell.length_a   1.000
_cell.length_b   1.000
_cell.length_c   1.000
_cell.angle_alpha   90.00
_cell.angle_beta   90.00
_cell.angle_gamma   90.00
#
_symmetry.space_group_name_H-M   'P 1'
#
loop_
_entity.id
_entity.type
_entity.pdbx_description
1 polymer ?
#
loop_
_entity_poly.entity_id
_entity_poly.type
_entity_poly.pdbx_seq_one_letter_code
_entity_poly.pdbx_strand_id
1 'polypeptide(L)'
;MATEYAILAKLGGHVGSNPEIISSVPSITTIGEETEILNKCFPLGSKVGDFIEDRFYKHLVLSYIFKVRREMNRDDLFSLSVLLHKRDKIDIYKPVLKELIDILERNNLLNETILNQYHDTIYEGMNQEKDIYINDLLVDFSRIFKEIKAKIFKQKPELKGSFF
;
A
#
# COMPACT_ATOMS: atom_id res chain seq x y z
N MET A 1 9.52 14.18 -0.47
CA MET A 1 9.20 12.77 -0.66
C MET A 1 7.78 12.50 -0.20
N ALA A 2 7.04 11.65 -0.91
CA ALA A 2 5.62 11.45 -0.64
C ALA A 2 5.37 10.41 0.44
N THR A 3 6.21 9.39 0.54
CA THR A 3 6.09 8.35 1.55
C THR A 3 7.36 8.25 2.37
N GLU A 4 7.21 7.92 3.65
CA GLU A 4 8.38 7.69 4.51
C GLU A 4 8.69 6.21 4.68
N TYR A 5 7.65 5.36 4.68
CA TYR A 5 7.79 3.92 4.81
C TYR A 5 6.76 3.22 3.95
N ALA A 6 7.11 2.04 3.49
CA ALA A 6 6.15 1.09 2.95
C ALA A 6 6.30 -0.22 3.73
N ILE A 7 5.19 -0.79 4.15
CA ILE A 7 5.18 -1.98 5.00
C ILE A 7 4.29 -3.04 4.39
N LEU A 8 4.85 -4.23 4.20
CA LEU A 8 4.11 -5.39 3.72
C LEU A 8 3.88 -6.34 4.89
N ALA A 9 2.64 -6.62 5.21
CA ALA A 9 2.26 -7.52 6.28
C ALA A 9 1.34 -8.61 5.75
N LYS A 10 1.25 -9.72 6.48
CA LYS A 10 0.50 -10.89 6.07
C LYS A 10 -0.23 -11.52 7.24
N LEU A 11 -1.43 -12.04 6.97
CA LEU A 11 -2.18 -12.92 7.86
C LEU A 11 -2.44 -14.22 7.11
N GLY A 12 -1.85 -15.32 7.57
CA GLY A 12 -2.04 -16.61 6.93
C GLY A 12 -3.49 -17.07 6.98
N GLY A 13 -3.90 -17.88 6.00
CA GLY A 13 -5.27 -18.36 5.87
C GLY A 13 -5.64 -19.54 6.78
N HIS A 14 -4.87 -19.81 7.83
CA HIS A 14 -5.15 -20.93 8.74
C HIS A 14 -5.59 -20.43 10.12
N VAL A 15 -6.27 -21.30 10.85
CA VAL A 15 -6.78 -20.98 12.18
C VAL A 15 -5.61 -20.68 13.13
N GLY A 16 -5.73 -19.61 13.90
CA GLY A 16 -4.71 -19.22 14.86
C GLY A 16 -3.57 -18.38 14.28
N SER A 17 -3.64 -18.03 13.00
CA SER A 17 -2.66 -17.13 12.39
C SER A 17 -2.70 -15.75 13.03
N ASN A 18 -1.52 -15.17 13.24
CA ASN A 18 -1.38 -13.79 13.66
C ASN A 18 -0.75 -12.99 12.52
N PRO A 19 -1.10 -11.70 12.39
CA PRO A 19 -0.42 -10.84 11.42
C PRO A 19 1.08 -10.78 11.69
N GLU A 20 1.87 -10.70 10.61
CA GLU A 20 3.33 -10.53 10.72
C GLU A 20 3.83 -9.60 9.63
N ILE A 21 4.89 -8.86 9.91
CA ILE A 21 5.54 -8.02 8.92
C ILE A 21 6.44 -8.89 8.06
N ILE A 22 6.22 -8.84 6.74
CA ILE A 22 7.07 -9.53 5.76
C ILE A 22 8.28 -8.68 5.44
N SER A 23 8.07 -7.40 5.17
CA SER A 23 9.16 -6.47 4.89
C SER A 23 8.73 -5.04 5.18
N SER A 24 9.72 -4.20 5.47
CA SER A 24 9.54 -2.78 5.70
C SER A 24 10.67 -2.02 5.00
N VAL A 25 10.33 -0.93 4.32
CA VAL A 25 11.30 -0.07 3.65
C VAL A 25 11.02 1.37 4.07
N PRO A 26 11.94 2.06 4.72
CA PRO A 26 13.13 1.54 5.39
C PRO A 26 12.84 0.53 6.51
N SER A 27 13.84 -0.22 6.91
CA SER A 27 13.66 -1.24 7.93
C SER A 27 13.25 -0.66 9.28
N ILE A 28 12.32 -1.34 9.94
CA ILE A 28 11.95 -1.02 11.32
C ILE A 28 12.87 -1.81 12.23
N THR A 29 13.59 -1.12 13.10
CA THR A 29 14.65 -1.74 13.91
C THR A 29 14.25 -2.00 15.36
N THR A 30 13.17 -1.38 15.84
CA THR A 30 12.74 -1.51 17.23
C THR A 30 11.54 -2.43 17.33
N ILE A 31 11.66 -3.51 18.11
CA ILE A 31 10.62 -4.54 18.26
C ILE A 31 9.30 -3.95 18.78
N GLY A 32 9.37 -3.02 19.72
CA GLY A 32 8.15 -2.37 20.24
C GLY A 32 7.41 -1.58 19.17
N GLU A 33 8.15 -0.87 18.33
CA GLU A 33 7.58 -0.14 17.21
C GLU A 33 6.98 -1.07 16.17
N GLU A 34 7.64 -2.21 15.93
CA GLU A 34 7.17 -3.21 14.98
C GLU A 34 5.80 -3.74 15.36
N THR A 35 5.58 -4.09 16.62
CA THR A 35 4.30 -4.58 17.11
C THR A 35 3.22 -3.50 17.00
N GLU A 36 3.54 -2.28 17.40
CA GLU A 36 2.61 -1.16 17.35
C GLU A 36 2.21 -0.82 15.93
N ILE A 37 3.18 -0.70 15.02
CA ILE A 37 2.90 -0.36 13.62
C ILE A 37 2.11 -1.47 12.94
N LEU A 38 2.39 -2.72 13.25
CA LEU A 38 1.65 -3.85 12.70
C LEU A 38 0.16 -3.77 13.02
N ASN A 39 -0.18 -3.42 14.26
CA ASN A 39 -1.57 -3.24 14.68
C ASN A 39 -2.26 -2.11 13.92
N LYS A 40 -1.51 -1.08 13.52
CA LYS A 40 -2.04 0.03 12.72
C LYS A 40 -2.22 -0.33 11.25
N CYS A 41 -1.29 -1.13 10.72
CA CYS A 41 -1.31 -1.54 9.31
C CYS A 41 -2.29 -2.67 9.03
N PHE A 42 -2.50 -3.53 10.00
CA PHE A 42 -3.32 -4.73 9.81
C PHE A 42 -4.13 -5.04 11.08
N PRO A 43 -5.13 -4.22 11.40
CA PRO A 43 -5.95 -4.45 12.59
C PRO A 43 -6.80 -5.71 12.44
N LEU A 44 -7.16 -6.31 13.57
CA LEU A 44 -8.03 -7.49 13.59
C LEU A 44 -9.36 -7.17 12.92
N GLY A 45 -9.86 -8.13 12.15
CA GLY A 45 -11.14 -7.96 11.45
C GLY A 45 -11.04 -7.29 10.09
N SER A 46 -9.82 -6.97 9.62
CA SER A 46 -9.62 -6.41 8.29
C SER A 46 -10.10 -7.37 7.20
N LYS A 47 -10.73 -6.84 6.17
CA LYS A 47 -11.30 -7.62 5.07
C LYS A 47 -10.73 -7.19 3.74
N VAL A 48 -10.74 -8.13 2.78
CA VAL A 48 -10.30 -7.85 1.41
C VAL A 48 -11.00 -6.62 0.86
N GLY A 49 -10.22 -5.71 0.31
CA GLY A 49 -10.72 -4.47 -0.28
C GLY A 49 -10.79 -3.29 0.69
N ASP A 50 -10.55 -3.53 1.98
CA ASP A 50 -10.57 -2.45 2.96
C ASP A 50 -9.38 -1.51 2.77
N PHE A 51 -9.65 -0.22 2.96
CA PHE A 51 -8.61 0.78 3.19
C PHE A 51 -8.64 1.14 4.67
N ILE A 52 -7.50 0.98 5.33
CA ILE A 52 -7.36 1.27 6.75
C ILE A 52 -6.59 2.57 6.89
N GLU A 53 -7.12 3.51 7.66
CA GLU A 53 -6.44 4.78 7.96
C GLU A 53 -6.23 4.85 9.45
N ASP A 54 -5.00 5.16 9.85
CA ASP A 54 -4.65 5.30 11.24
C ASP A 54 -3.48 6.28 11.37
N ARG A 55 -2.95 6.39 12.56
CA ARG A 55 -1.85 7.30 12.86
C ARG A 55 -0.78 6.56 13.67
N PHE A 56 0.48 6.77 13.29
CA PHE A 56 1.63 6.21 14.00
C PHE A 56 2.62 7.34 14.22
N TYR A 57 2.69 7.81 15.49
CA TYR A 57 3.42 9.03 15.85
C TYR A 57 2.93 10.19 14.98
N LYS A 58 3.82 10.84 14.25
CA LYS A 58 3.46 11.99 13.38
C LYS A 58 3.12 11.60 11.95
N HIS A 59 3.08 10.29 11.66
CA HIS A 59 2.75 9.80 10.33
C HIS A 59 1.29 9.39 10.24
N LEU A 60 0.73 9.55 9.05
CA LEU A 60 -0.55 8.94 8.71
C LEU A 60 -0.27 7.59 8.07
N VAL A 61 -1.00 6.56 8.52
CA VAL A 61 -0.88 5.21 8.00
C VAL A 61 -2.06 4.96 7.08
N LEU A 62 -1.78 4.57 5.85
CA LEU A 62 -2.80 4.12 4.91
C LEU A 62 -2.44 2.71 4.48
N SER A 63 -3.37 1.77 4.68
CA SER A 63 -3.18 0.37 4.33
C SER A 63 -4.26 -0.09 3.38
N TYR A 64 -3.89 -0.90 2.40
CA TYR A 64 -4.83 -1.58 1.51
C TYR A 64 -4.77 -3.08 1.79
N ILE A 65 -5.93 -3.68 2.06
CA ILE A 65 -6.05 -5.10 2.38
C ILE A 65 -6.45 -5.86 1.13
N PHE A 66 -5.67 -6.86 0.77
CA PHE A 66 -5.93 -7.67 -0.41
C PHE A 66 -5.62 -9.13 -0.11
N LYS A 67 -6.10 -10.01 -0.98
CA LYS A 67 -5.82 -11.44 -0.80
C LYS A 67 -4.80 -11.92 -1.83
N VAL A 68 -4.00 -12.86 -1.40
CA VAL A 68 -3.05 -13.57 -2.26
C VAL A 68 -3.48 -15.04 -2.27
N ARG A 69 -3.77 -15.55 -3.46
CA ARG A 69 -4.20 -16.94 -3.62
C ARG A 69 -3.04 -17.89 -3.43
N ARG A 70 -3.29 -18.97 -2.71
CA ARG A 70 -2.34 -20.07 -2.57
C ARG A 70 -2.94 -21.32 -3.19
N GLU A 71 -2.13 -22.05 -3.95
CA GLU A 71 -2.57 -23.32 -4.50
C GLU A 71 -2.87 -24.30 -3.34
N MET A 72 -4.01 -24.98 -3.45
CA MET A 72 -4.43 -26.06 -2.53
C MET A 72 -4.64 -25.63 -1.08
N ASN A 73 -4.58 -24.33 -0.77
CA ASN A 73 -4.76 -23.80 0.58
C ASN A 73 -5.71 -22.62 0.57
N ARG A 74 -6.06 -22.15 1.78
CA ARG A 74 -6.83 -20.92 1.91
C ARG A 74 -5.99 -19.73 1.44
N ASP A 75 -6.66 -18.74 0.90
CA ASP A 75 -6.01 -17.51 0.52
C ASP A 75 -5.42 -16.80 1.75
N ASP A 76 -4.28 -16.17 1.58
CA ASP A 76 -3.69 -15.32 2.61
C ASP A 76 -4.19 -13.90 2.45
N LEU A 77 -4.37 -13.21 3.56
CA LEU A 77 -4.61 -11.77 3.54
C LEU A 77 -3.28 -11.04 3.67
N PHE A 78 -3.15 -9.98 2.87
CA PHE A 78 -1.97 -9.11 2.91
C PHE A 78 -2.41 -7.68 3.11
N SER A 79 -1.53 -6.91 3.70
CA SER A 79 -1.66 -5.46 3.83
C SER A 79 -0.43 -4.81 3.23
N LEU A 80 -0.65 -3.87 2.31
CA LEU A 80 0.41 -2.99 1.83
C LEU A 80 0.11 -1.60 2.37
N SER A 81 1.02 -1.09 3.19
CA SER A 81 0.82 0.16 3.90
C SER A 81 1.86 1.18 3.51
N VAL A 82 1.46 2.44 3.48
CA VAL A 82 2.37 3.57 3.33
C VAL A 82 2.20 4.51 4.51
N LEU A 83 3.31 5.12 4.93
CA LEU A 83 3.30 6.14 5.96
C LEU A 83 3.51 7.49 5.30
N LEU A 84 2.61 8.41 5.55
CA LEU A 84 2.52 9.69 4.87
C LEU A 84 2.61 10.84 5.86
N HIS A 85 3.15 11.98 5.43
CA HIS A 85 3.21 13.18 6.25
C HIS A 85 1.93 13.99 6.19
N LYS A 86 1.28 14.03 5.04
CA LYS A 86 0.15 14.93 4.80
C LYS A 86 -1.12 14.17 4.49
N ARG A 87 -2.22 14.64 5.08
CA ARG A 87 -3.52 14.00 4.91
C ARG A 87 -4.03 14.03 3.47
N ASP A 88 -3.69 15.06 2.70
CA ASP A 88 -4.11 15.16 1.29
C ASP A 88 -3.52 14.05 0.42
N LYS A 89 -2.43 13.44 0.85
CA LYS A 89 -1.83 12.31 0.13
C LYS A 89 -2.68 11.04 0.21
N ILE A 90 -3.51 10.89 1.23
CA ILE A 90 -4.36 9.69 1.38
C ILE A 90 -5.27 9.52 0.17
N ASP A 91 -5.92 10.58 -0.29
CA ASP A 91 -6.83 10.52 -1.44
C ASP A 91 -6.11 10.13 -2.74
N ILE A 92 -4.82 10.42 -2.83
CA ILE A 92 -3.99 10.04 -3.97
C ILE A 92 -3.57 8.58 -3.84
N TYR A 93 -3.07 8.18 -2.67
CA TYR A 93 -2.49 6.85 -2.48
C TYR A 93 -3.51 5.72 -2.41
N LYS A 94 -4.75 5.99 -2.01
CA LYS A 94 -5.80 4.95 -2.04
C LYS A 94 -5.94 4.33 -3.43
N PRO A 95 -6.23 5.11 -4.48
CA PRO A 95 -6.33 4.52 -5.81
C PRO A 95 -4.99 4.01 -6.35
N VAL A 96 -3.87 4.60 -5.95
CA VAL A 96 -2.54 4.10 -6.36
C VAL A 96 -2.31 2.69 -5.85
N LEU A 97 -2.54 2.45 -4.56
CA LEU A 97 -2.36 1.11 -3.97
C LEU A 97 -3.29 0.09 -4.63
N LYS A 98 -4.54 0.45 -4.83
CA LYS A 98 -5.51 -0.43 -5.48
C LYS A 98 -5.08 -0.75 -6.90
N GLU A 99 -4.69 0.24 -7.68
CA GLU A 99 -4.28 0.04 -9.07
C GLU A 99 -3.04 -0.84 -9.16
N LEU A 100 -2.06 -0.64 -8.27
CA LEU A 100 -0.87 -1.48 -8.23
C LEU A 100 -1.24 -2.96 -8.03
N ILE A 101 -2.08 -3.23 -7.03
CA ILE A 101 -2.47 -4.61 -6.72
C ILE A 101 -3.30 -5.21 -7.86
N ASP A 102 -4.20 -4.44 -8.47
CA ASP A 102 -5.00 -4.88 -9.61
C ASP A 102 -4.11 -5.22 -10.81
N ILE A 103 -3.09 -4.42 -11.09
CA ILE A 103 -2.14 -4.66 -12.17
C ILE A 103 -1.39 -5.98 -11.94
N LEU A 104 -0.90 -6.19 -10.73
CA LEU A 104 -0.18 -7.41 -10.39
C LEU A 104 -1.08 -8.63 -10.51
N GLU A 105 -2.33 -8.52 -10.04
CA GLU A 105 -3.28 -9.63 -10.13
C GLU A 105 -3.58 -10.00 -11.58
N ARG A 106 -3.85 -9.00 -12.44
CA ARG A 106 -4.15 -9.25 -13.86
C ARG A 106 -3.00 -9.91 -14.61
N ASN A 107 -1.78 -9.74 -14.14
CA ASN A 107 -0.58 -10.26 -14.79
C ASN A 107 0.01 -11.48 -14.09
N ASN A 108 -0.74 -12.09 -13.17
CA ASN A 108 -0.32 -13.27 -12.41
C ASN A 108 0.97 -13.06 -11.62
N LEU A 109 1.19 -11.84 -11.15
CA LEU A 109 2.37 -11.47 -10.36
C LEU A 109 2.03 -11.16 -8.90
N LEU A 110 0.78 -11.37 -8.49
CA LEU A 110 0.37 -11.08 -7.12
C LEU A 110 0.62 -12.29 -6.23
N ASN A 111 1.81 -12.37 -5.68
CA ASN A 111 2.21 -13.40 -4.72
C ASN A 111 3.25 -12.84 -3.76
N GLU A 112 3.46 -13.55 -2.65
CA GLU A 112 4.37 -13.11 -1.60
C GLU A 112 5.80 -12.95 -2.11
N THR A 113 6.29 -13.89 -2.91
CA THR A 113 7.65 -13.85 -3.44
C THR A 113 7.91 -12.58 -4.24
N ILE A 114 7.02 -12.25 -5.16
CA ILE A 114 7.14 -11.04 -5.97
C ILE A 114 7.03 -9.78 -5.11
N LEU A 115 6.06 -9.73 -4.21
CA LEU A 115 5.86 -8.56 -3.36
C LEU A 115 7.09 -8.30 -2.48
N ASN A 116 7.66 -9.36 -1.91
CA ASN A 116 8.83 -9.22 -1.07
C ASN A 116 10.08 -8.84 -1.88
N GLN A 117 10.27 -9.49 -3.02
CA GLN A 117 11.42 -9.26 -3.89
C GLN A 117 11.45 -7.82 -4.43
N TYR A 118 10.29 -7.29 -4.82
CA TYR A 118 10.18 -5.97 -5.44
C TYR A 118 9.71 -4.88 -4.50
N HIS A 119 9.68 -5.14 -3.19
CA HIS A 119 9.17 -4.16 -2.23
C HIS A 119 9.96 -2.83 -2.28
N ASP A 120 11.29 -2.90 -2.33
CA ASP A 120 12.13 -1.71 -2.46
C ASP A 120 11.81 -0.94 -3.73
N THR A 121 11.68 -1.65 -4.85
CA THR A 121 11.37 -1.07 -6.15
C THR A 121 10.00 -0.39 -6.15
N ILE A 122 9.00 -1.06 -5.55
CA ILE A 122 7.65 -0.52 -5.42
C ILE A 122 7.68 0.75 -4.55
N TYR A 123 8.38 0.71 -3.43
CA TYR A 123 8.52 1.87 -2.56
C TYR A 123 9.13 3.06 -3.30
N GLU A 124 10.22 2.85 -4.01
CA GLU A 124 10.86 3.91 -4.78
C GLU A 124 9.96 4.48 -5.87
N GLY A 125 9.26 3.59 -6.59
CA GLY A 125 8.33 3.99 -7.63
C GLY A 125 7.21 4.88 -7.10
N MET A 126 6.61 4.48 -5.98
CA MET A 126 5.56 5.27 -5.35
C MET A 126 6.09 6.59 -4.79
N ASN A 127 7.25 6.54 -4.13
CA ASN A 127 7.83 7.71 -3.48
C ASN A 127 8.26 8.79 -4.48
N GLN A 128 8.80 8.36 -5.62
CA GLN A 128 9.29 9.27 -6.66
C GLN A 128 8.32 9.44 -7.82
N GLU A 129 7.18 8.77 -7.80
CA GLU A 129 6.16 8.79 -8.84
C GLU A 129 6.75 8.42 -10.21
N LYS A 130 7.60 7.41 -10.22
CA LYS A 130 8.30 6.98 -11.43
C LYS A 130 7.90 5.56 -11.84
N ASP A 131 8.05 5.27 -13.13
CA ASP A 131 7.79 3.95 -13.67
C ASP A 131 8.80 2.93 -13.14
N ILE A 132 8.32 1.71 -12.93
CA ILE A 132 9.16 0.60 -12.47
C ILE A 132 8.86 -0.64 -13.30
N TYR A 133 9.77 -1.61 -13.24
CA TYR A 133 9.56 -2.93 -13.81
C TYR A 133 9.46 -3.97 -12.71
N ILE A 134 8.45 -4.84 -12.80
CA ILE A 134 8.32 -6.02 -11.97
C ILE A 134 8.35 -7.20 -12.93
N ASN A 135 9.45 -7.97 -12.93
CA ASN A 135 9.80 -8.88 -14.02
C ASN A 135 9.81 -8.09 -15.34
N ASP A 136 9.05 -8.52 -16.34
CA ASP A 136 8.95 -7.83 -17.61
C ASP A 136 7.77 -6.86 -17.69
N LEU A 137 7.03 -6.72 -16.60
CA LEU A 137 5.85 -5.87 -16.54
C LEU A 137 6.23 -4.43 -16.18
N LEU A 138 5.82 -3.50 -17.02
CA LEU A 138 5.96 -2.07 -16.70
C LEU A 138 4.78 -1.64 -15.84
N VAL A 139 5.09 -1.09 -14.65
CA VAL A 139 4.11 -0.41 -13.82
C VAL A 139 4.35 1.09 -14.01
N ASP A 140 3.46 1.72 -14.74
CA ASP A 140 3.62 3.11 -15.15
C ASP A 140 3.10 4.10 -14.10
N PHE A 141 3.75 4.13 -12.96
CA PHE A 141 3.38 4.99 -11.85
C PHE A 141 3.30 6.47 -12.25
N SER A 142 4.19 6.93 -13.12
CA SER A 142 4.14 8.33 -13.55
C SER A 142 2.78 8.69 -14.16
N ARG A 143 2.23 7.83 -15.01
CA ARG A 143 0.91 8.01 -15.59
C ARG A 143 -0.19 7.84 -14.56
N ILE A 144 -0.09 6.81 -13.73
CA ILE A 144 -1.09 6.52 -12.69
C ILE A 144 -1.26 7.70 -11.75
N PHE A 145 -0.15 8.23 -11.22
CA PHE A 145 -0.19 9.38 -10.32
C PHE A 145 -0.75 10.62 -11.02
N LYS A 146 -0.33 10.86 -12.26
CA LYS A 146 -0.79 12.01 -13.03
C LYS A 146 -2.30 11.97 -13.25
N GLU A 147 -2.83 10.82 -13.65
CA GLU A 147 -4.27 10.66 -13.89
C GLU A 147 -5.09 10.80 -12.61
N ILE A 148 -4.60 10.22 -11.52
CA ILE A 148 -5.29 10.29 -10.22
C ILE A 148 -5.31 11.73 -9.70
N LYS A 149 -4.18 12.43 -9.78
CA LYS A 149 -4.12 13.83 -9.36
C LYS A 149 -5.05 14.70 -10.20
N ALA A 150 -5.12 14.45 -11.51
CA ALA A 150 -6.02 15.19 -12.39
C ALA A 150 -7.49 14.99 -12.01
N LYS A 151 -7.88 13.77 -11.67
CA LYS A 151 -9.25 13.47 -11.22
C LYS A 151 -9.58 14.19 -9.91
N ILE A 152 -8.66 14.18 -8.98
CA ILE A 152 -8.84 14.83 -7.68
C ILE A 152 -9.00 16.35 -7.87
N PHE A 153 -8.18 16.95 -8.72
CA PHE A 153 -8.31 18.38 -9.03
C PHE A 153 -9.64 18.70 -9.69
N LYS A 154 -10.14 17.84 -10.57
CA LYS A 154 -11.46 18.05 -11.20
C LYS A 154 -12.60 17.94 -10.21
N GLN A 155 -12.46 17.12 -9.17
CA GLN A 155 -13.48 16.97 -8.14
C GLN A 155 -13.55 18.15 -7.17
N LYS A 156 -12.51 18.98 -7.13
CA LYS A 156 -12.40 20.10 -6.19
C LYS A 156 -12.17 21.47 -6.84
N PRO A 157 -12.55 21.70 -8.11
CA PRO A 157 -12.29 23.01 -8.74
C PRO A 157 -13.11 24.13 -8.10
N GLU A 158 -14.31 23.84 -7.65
CA GLU A 158 -15.21 24.82 -7.04
C GLU A 158 -14.67 25.38 -5.74
N LEU A 159 -14.01 24.54 -4.95
CA LEU A 159 -13.40 24.98 -3.70
C LEU A 159 -12.32 26.04 -3.94
N LYS A 160 -11.63 25.95 -5.06
CA LYS A 160 -10.62 26.95 -5.43
C LYS A 160 -11.24 28.21 -5.97
N GLY A 161 -12.28 28.08 -6.80
CA GLY A 161 -12.96 29.22 -7.38
C GLY A 161 -13.72 30.06 -6.37
N SER A 162 -14.28 29.42 -5.35
CA SER A 162 -15.10 30.12 -4.38
C SER A 162 -14.32 31.02 -3.41
N PHE A 163 -13.03 30.97 -3.42
CA PHE A 163 -12.19 31.79 -2.55
C PHE A 163 -11.71 33.10 -3.18
N PHE A 164 -12.19 33.40 -4.35
CA PHE A 164 -11.77 34.60 -5.06
C PHE A 164 -12.92 35.56 -5.30
#